data_f7deb281d5b1f2caacfc0addb1dcd391
#
_entry.id   f7deb281d5b1f2caacfc0addb1dcd391
#
_cell.length_a   1.000
_cell.length_b   1.000
_cell.length_c   1.000
_cell.angle_alpha   90.00
_cell.angle_beta   90.00
_cell.angle_gamma   90.00
#
_symmetry.space_group_name_H-M   'P 1'
#
loop_
_entity.id
_entity.type
_entity.pdbx_description
1 polymer ?
#
loop_
_entity_poly.entity_id
_entity_poly.type
_entity_poly.pdbx_seq_one_letter_code
_entity_poly.pdbx_strand_id
1 'polypeptide(L)'
;MAPERFGVAATLLTTISILDLRSYASLDARFGPGPQLIVGPNAAGKTTLLEAIVLLAWGRSHRTSTDGELVRWGRELARIEGAAGAETVEVALVRPNGGSGARKRIRVNGVARRAAGLSGLLRTVVFAPEEMLLIAGSPGLRRAALDQLATQRSAAYGRDLAAYARTLQHRNSLLRAIREEQAGRAELRFWDASFLDAGGAIVDERLRLLDDLAGPLARAHAEIAPDEAGAARLAISYATNAPALPGESPRDALARRLGETADKEVWNGSTLVGPHRDDLVFSLAGRDMSGFASRGQQRTAILAFKLAELDLLTEQDGRPPLLLLDDVFSELDPGRRSHLVRRIAGLPQAFVTTTTLDDLDPALVRAATAWEVVPDGGGGAALRSIERSGNGPARHPVDGPGPSAASGPGEP
;
A
#
# COMPACT_ATOMS: atom_id res chain seq x y z
N MET A 1 4.48 -25.20 19.55
CA MET A 1 5.39 -24.41 20.38
C MET A 1 6.04 -23.38 19.47
N ALA A 2 5.47 -22.21 19.42
CA ALA A 2 5.91 -20.91 18.92
C ALA A 2 4.88 -19.91 19.46
N PRO A 3 5.12 -18.69 19.73
CA PRO A 3 5.90 -17.67 19.07
C PRO A 3 6.55 -16.69 20.06
N GLU A 4 7.78 -16.91 20.42
CA GLU A 4 8.52 -15.94 21.25
C GLU A 4 9.61 -15.21 20.47
N ARG A 5 9.50 -15.06 19.15
CA ARG A 5 10.54 -14.39 18.35
C ARG A 5 10.42 -12.88 18.25
N PHE A 6 9.29 -12.27 18.62
CA PHE A 6 9.10 -10.83 18.50
C PHE A 6 8.80 -10.25 19.88
N GLY A 7 9.82 -9.66 20.53
CA GLY A 7 9.72 -9.02 21.84
C GLY A 7 8.85 -7.75 21.88
N VAL A 8 8.25 -7.34 20.75
CA VAL A 8 7.32 -6.22 20.62
C VAL A 8 6.04 -6.76 20.01
N ALA A 9 4.88 -6.46 20.63
CA ALA A 9 3.59 -6.92 20.13
C ALA A 9 3.35 -6.46 18.69
N ALA A 10 3.17 -7.42 17.78
CA ALA A 10 2.84 -7.14 16.38
C ALA A 10 1.51 -6.38 16.28
N THR A 11 1.41 -5.44 15.36
CA THR A 11 0.14 -4.74 15.09
C THR A 11 -0.73 -5.65 14.22
N LEU A 12 -1.81 -6.18 14.79
CA LEU A 12 -2.80 -7.01 14.09
C LEU A 12 -4.04 -6.17 13.76
N LEU A 13 -4.60 -6.36 12.59
CA LEU A 13 -5.96 -5.91 12.29
C LEU A 13 -6.94 -6.89 12.91
N THR A 14 -7.62 -6.47 13.98
CA THR A 14 -8.52 -7.35 14.74
C THR A 14 -9.97 -7.23 14.30
N THR A 15 -10.40 -6.06 13.84
CA THR A 15 -11.74 -5.84 13.31
C THR A 15 -11.72 -4.97 12.08
N ILE A 16 -12.69 -5.18 11.20
CA ILE A 16 -13.00 -4.27 10.11
C ILE A 16 -14.51 -4.13 9.97
N SER A 17 -14.97 -2.89 9.81
CA SER A 17 -16.34 -2.55 9.44
C SER A 17 -16.32 -1.75 8.15
N ILE A 18 -17.13 -2.12 7.18
CA ILE A 18 -17.24 -1.48 5.86
C ILE A 18 -18.70 -1.13 5.61
N LEU A 19 -18.94 0.08 5.12
CA LEU A 19 -20.24 0.56 4.68
C LEU A 19 -20.10 1.16 3.27
N ASP A 20 -20.90 0.69 2.33
CA ASP A 20 -21.03 1.21 0.94
C ASP A 20 -19.69 1.43 0.20
N LEU A 21 -18.76 0.45 0.30
CA LEU A 21 -17.49 0.46 -0.42
C LEU A 21 -17.55 -0.52 -1.60
N ARG A 22 -17.49 -0.04 -2.82
CA ARG A 22 -17.49 -0.86 -4.06
C ARG A 22 -18.60 -1.94 -4.04
N SER A 23 -18.22 -3.24 -3.94
CA SER A 23 -19.14 -4.37 -3.89
C SER A 23 -19.77 -4.61 -2.52
N TYR A 24 -19.22 -4.06 -1.44
CA TYR A 24 -19.78 -4.24 -0.09
C TYR A 24 -20.82 -3.18 0.24
N ALA A 25 -22.06 -3.60 0.50
CA ALA A 25 -23.08 -2.74 1.11
C ALA A 25 -22.79 -2.54 2.59
N SER A 26 -22.54 -3.65 3.30
CA SER A 26 -22.05 -3.65 4.68
C SER A 26 -21.23 -4.91 4.92
N LEU A 27 -20.23 -4.80 5.77
CA LEU A 27 -19.42 -5.92 6.24
C LEU A 27 -18.92 -5.60 7.64
N ASP A 28 -19.08 -6.54 8.57
CA ASP A 28 -18.41 -6.55 9.87
C ASP A 28 -17.66 -7.88 10.00
N ALA A 29 -16.35 -7.81 10.25
CA ALA A 29 -15.52 -8.99 10.42
C ALA A 29 -14.52 -8.84 11.56
N ARG A 30 -14.17 -9.97 12.18
CA ARG A 30 -13.12 -10.06 13.20
C ARG A 30 -12.07 -11.07 12.76
N PHE A 31 -10.81 -10.65 12.77
CA PHE A 31 -9.69 -11.46 12.35
C PHE A 31 -8.80 -11.84 13.53
N GLY A 32 -8.33 -13.06 13.55
CA GLY A 32 -7.32 -13.54 14.48
C GLY A 32 -5.90 -13.37 13.95
N PRO A 33 -4.90 -13.79 14.73
CA PRO A 33 -3.52 -13.91 14.27
C PRO A 33 -3.38 -15.01 13.20
N GLY A 34 -2.25 -15.00 12.50
CA GLY A 34 -1.91 -15.96 11.45
C GLY A 34 -2.51 -15.64 10.08
N PRO A 35 -2.36 -16.55 9.12
CA PRO A 35 -2.87 -16.37 7.77
C PRO A 35 -4.41 -16.36 7.73
N GLN A 36 -4.98 -15.41 6.97
CA GLN A 36 -6.40 -15.28 6.67
C GLN A 36 -6.59 -15.55 5.17
N LEU A 37 -7.22 -16.67 4.81
CA LEU A 37 -7.49 -17.02 3.42
C LEU A 37 -8.88 -16.54 3.02
N ILE A 38 -8.93 -15.67 2.02
CA ILE A 38 -10.17 -15.08 1.50
C ILE A 38 -10.47 -15.76 0.16
N VAL A 39 -11.47 -16.62 0.15
CA VAL A 39 -11.81 -17.48 -1.00
C VAL A 39 -13.09 -16.99 -1.66
N GLY A 40 -13.18 -17.12 -2.97
CA GLY A 40 -14.40 -16.81 -3.71
C GLY A 40 -14.14 -16.63 -5.20
N PRO A 41 -15.18 -16.63 -6.04
CA PRO A 41 -15.04 -16.46 -7.48
C PRO A 41 -14.45 -15.09 -7.84
N ASN A 42 -14.04 -14.95 -9.10
CA ASN A 42 -13.59 -13.65 -9.60
C ASN A 42 -14.72 -12.62 -9.50
N ALA A 43 -14.35 -11.38 -9.22
CA ALA A 43 -15.26 -10.26 -8.99
C ALA A 43 -16.18 -10.37 -7.75
N ALA A 44 -16.01 -11.39 -6.88
CA ALA A 44 -16.83 -11.54 -5.66
C ALA A 44 -16.59 -10.44 -4.62
N GLY A 45 -15.46 -9.72 -4.67
CA GLY A 45 -15.13 -8.67 -3.69
C GLY A 45 -13.88 -8.94 -2.86
N LYS A 46 -13.13 -10.00 -3.13
CA LYS A 46 -11.87 -10.36 -2.42
C LYS A 46 -10.89 -9.19 -2.41
N THR A 47 -10.55 -8.67 -3.59
CA THR A 47 -9.67 -7.50 -3.77
C THR A 47 -10.22 -6.26 -3.06
N THR A 48 -11.55 -6.07 -3.02
CA THR A 48 -12.19 -4.94 -2.33
C THR A 48 -11.93 -5.00 -0.81
N LEU A 49 -11.93 -6.19 -0.21
CA LEU A 49 -11.59 -6.34 1.20
C LEU A 49 -10.12 -5.96 1.46
N LEU A 50 -9.18 -6.41 0.62
CA LEU A 50 -7.77 -5.99 0.73
C LEU A 50 -7.63 -4.48 0.50
N GLU A 51 -8.35 -3.91 -0.45
CA GLU A 51 -8.37 -2.46 -0.70
C GLU A 51 -8.89 -1.68 0.51
N ALA A 52 -9.88 -2.20 1.25
CA ALA A 52 -10.36 -1.61 2.49
C ALA A 52 -9.28 -1.60 3.59
N ILE A 53 -8.51 -2.70 3.72
CA ILE A 53 -7.37 -2.78 4.66
C ILE A 53 -6.29 -1.76 4.26
N VAL A 54 -5.98 -1.64 2.96
CA VAL A 54 -5.02 -0.65 2.45
C VAL A 54 -5.49 0.78 2.73
N LEU A 55 -6.79 1.08 2.60
CA LEU A 55 -7.34 2.39 2.93
C LEU A 55 -7.16 2.74 4.41
N LEU A 56 -7.32 1.78 5.32
CA LEU A 56 -7.02 1.97 6.75
C LEU A 56 -5.53 2.22 7.00
N ALA A 57 -4.66 1.52 6.28
CA ALA A 57 -3.21 1.60 6.46
C ALA A 57 -2.61 2.88 5.85
N TRP A 58 -3.02 3.24 4.64
CA TRP A 58 -2.37 4.28 3.83
C TRP A 58 -3.23 5.54 3.65
N GLY A 59 -4.53 5.48 3.96
CA GLY A 59 -5.49 6.54 3.67
C GLY A 59 -5.73 6.75 2.18
N ARG A 60 -5.31 5.82 1.32
CA ARG A 60 -5.50 5.85 -0.15
C ARG A 60 -5.62 4.43 -0.71
N SER A 61 -6.29 4.28 -1.84
CA SER A 61 -6.33 3.03 -2.57
C SER A 61 -4.98 2.76 -3.26
N HIS A 62 -4.64 1.49 -3.46
CA HIS A 62 -3.53 1.04 -4.31
C HIS A 62 -3.96 0.85 -5.77
N ARG A 63 -5.28 0.84 -6.06
CA ARG A 63 -5.86 0.54 -7.37
C ARG A 63 -6.34 1.77 -8.13
N THR A 64 -6.78 2.81 -7.42
CA THR A 64 -7.29 4.04 -8.04
C THR A 64 -6.80 5.27 -7.31
N SER A 65 -6.55 6.34 -8.06
CA SER A 65 -6.29 7.68 -7.52
C SER A 65 -7.57 8.49 -7.29
N THR A 66 -8.73 8.00 -7.75
CA THR A 66 -10.01 8.68 -7.68
C THR A 66 -10.86 8.15 -6.53
N ASP A 67 -10.84 8.84 -5.39
CA ASP A 67 -11.57 8.40 -4.18
C ASP A 67 -13.09 8.18 -4.43
N GLY A 68 -13.70 8.87 -5.39
CA GLY A 68 -15.12 8.72 -5.71
C GLY A 68 -15.48 7.35 -6.30
N GLU A 69 -14.53 6.67 -6.95
CA GLU A 69 -14.73 5.32 -7.51
C GLU A 69 -14.84 4.24 -6.43
N LEU A 70 -14.41 4.55 -5.20
CA LEU A 70 -14.47 3.65 -4.06
C LEU A 70 -15.88 3.60 -3.45
N VAL A 71 -16.65 4.68 -3.58
CA VAL A 71 -18.02 4.75 -3.07
C VAL A 71 -18.92 3.86 -3.92
N ARG A 72 -19.70 3.01 -3.27
CA ARG A 72 -20.65 2.10 -3.92
C ARG A 72 -21.57 2.85 -4.90
N TRP A 73 -21.85 2.24 -6.02
CA TRP A 73 -22.73 2.84 -7.02
C TRP A 73 -24.11 3.20 -6.43
N GLY A 74 -24.59 4.41 -6.72
CA GLY A 74 -25.85 4.93 -6.17
C GLY A 74 -25.78 5.42 -4.73
N ARG A 75 -24.58 5.42 -4.10
CA ARG A 75 -24.37 5.95 -2.75
C ARG A 75 -23.51 7.20 -2.76
N GLU A 76 -23.64 8.01 -1.71
CA GLU A 76 -22.89 9.25 -1.53
C GLU A 76 -21.79 9.15 -0.48
N LEU A 77 -21.80 8.10 0.34
CA LEU A 77 -20.88 7.88 1.45
C LEU A 77 -20.36 6.46 1.40
N ALA A 78 -19.05 6.28 1.56
CA ALA A 78 -18.45 5.02 2.00
C ALA A 78 -17.70 5.24 3.32
N ARG A 79 -17.74 4.26 4.22
CA ARG A 79 -17.04 4.30 5.50
C ARG A 79 -16.34 2.97 5.74
N ILE A 80 -15.09 3.06 6.14
CA ILE A 80 -14.29 1.93 6.59
C ILE A 80 -13.78 2.26 7.97
N GLU A 81 -13.92 1.33 8.91
CA GLU A 81 -13.39 1.44 10.27
C GLU A 81 -12.65 0.13 10.60
N GLY A 82 -11.52 0.21 11.28
CA GLY A 82 -10.76 -0.97 11.69
C GLY A 82 -10.00 -0.73 12.98
N ALA A 83 -9.89 -1.77 13.79
CA ALA A 83 -9.04 -1.78 14.98
C ALA A 83 -7.72 -2.46 14.69
N ALA A 84 -6.61 -1.77 14.95
CA ALA A 84 -5.25 -2.23 14.73
C ALA A 84 -4.43 -2.03 16.01
N GLY A 85 -4.15 -3.12 16.73
CA GLY A 85 -3.57 -3.01 18.07
C GLY A 85 -4.50 -2.25 19.03
N ALA A 86 -3.99 -1.16 19.61
CA ALA A 86 -4.76 -0.27 20.50
C ALA A 86 -5.47 0.87 19.76
N GLU A 87 -5.25 1.00 18.47
CA GLU A 87 -5.72 2.12 17.67
C GLU A 87 -6.97 1.75 16.85
N THR A 88 -7.89 2.71 16.72
CA THR A 88 -9.01 2.61 15.79
C THR A 88 -8.82 3.62 14.68
N VAL A 89 -8.86 3.17 13.43
CA VAL A 89 -8.74 3.99 12.24
C VAL A 89 -10.07 4.01 11.51
N GLU A 90 -10.54 5.20 11.16
CA GLU A 90 -11.73 5.43 10.33
C GLU A 90 -11.35 6.21 9.06
N VAL A 91 -11.84 5.75 7.92
CA VAL A 91 -11.77 6.46 6.64
C VAL A 91 -13.18 6.61 6.10
N ALA A 92 -13.64 7.85 5.92
CA ALA A 92 -14.92 8.17 5.30
C ALA A 92 -14.70 8.92 3.98
N LEU A 93 -15.39 8.49 2.94
CA LEU A 93 -15.37 9.06 1.60
C LEU A 93 -16.77 9.60 1.30
N VAL A 94 -16.89 10.92 1.16
CA VAL A 94 -18.17 11.58 0.84
C VAL A 94 -18.11 12.09 -0.59
N ARG A 95 -18.99 11.58 -1.45
CA ARG A 95 -19.13 11.95 -2.85
C ARG A 95 -20.34 12.88 -3.03
N PRO A 96 -20.15 14.21 -3.04
CA PRO A 96 -21.26 15.13 -3.18
C PRO A 96 -21.87 15.02 -4.60
N ASN A 97 -23.18 14.94 -4.68
CA ASN A 97 -23.96 15.02 -5.94
C ASN A 97 -23.54 14.05 -7.04
N GLY A 98 -23.02 12.86 -6.70
CA GLY A 98 -22.66 11.85 -7.71
C GLY A 98 -21.44 12.18 -8.58
N GLY A 99 -20.70 13.24 -8.28
CA GLY A 99 -19.49 13.63 -9.01
C GLY A 99 -18.36 12.58 -8.89
N SER A 100 -17.34 12.67 -9.75
CA SER A 100 -16.17 11.77 -9.73
C SER A 100 -15.26 12.01 -8.51
N GLY A 101 -15.27 13.21 -7.93
CA GLY A 101 -14.48 13.55 -6.74
C GLY A 101 -15.17 13.14 -5.44
N ALA A 102 -14.39 12.74 -4.44
CA ALA A 102 -14.89 12.54 -3.08
C ALA A 102 -14.07 13.36 -2.09
N ARG A 103 -14.73 13.78 -0.98
CA ARG A 103 -14.04 14.37 0.17
C ARG A 103 -13.69 13.25 1.15
N LYS A 104 -12.41 13.10 1.42
CA LYS A 104 -11.89 12.11 2.35
C LYS A 104 -11.72 12.70 3.74
N ARG A 105 -12.19 11.95 4.75
CA ARG A 105 -11.96 12.23 6.17
C ARG A 105 -11.33 11.01 6.81
N ILE A 106 -10.25 11.23 7.56
CA ILE A 106 -9.54 10.19 8.28
C ILE A 106 -9.57 10.55 9.75
N ARG A 107 -9.84 9.57 10.60
CA ARG A 107 -9.77 9.70 12.06
C ARG A 107 -8.95 8.56 12.65
N VAL A 108 -8.21 8.86 13.70
CA VAL A 108 -7.53 7.87 14.56
C VAL A 108 -8.02 8.11 15.97
N ASN A 109 -8.62 7.12 16.59
CA ASN A 109 -9.25 7.22 17.91
C ASN A 109 -10.25 8.39 17.99
N GLY A 110 -11.05 8.58 16.92
CA GLY A 110 -12.02 9.67 16.80
C GLY A 110 -11.41 11.05 16.44
N VAL A 111 -10.09 11.22 16.51
CA VAL A 111 -9.41 12.49 16.23
C VAL A 111 -9.05 12.60 14.75
N ALA A 112 -9.43 13.72 14.11
CA ALA A 112 -9.15 13.96 12.70
C ALA A 112 -7.62 13.96 12.42
N ARG A 113 -7.21 13.25 11.37
CA ARG A 113 -5.83 13.14 10.91
C ARG A 113 -5.72 13.36 9.39
N ARG A 114 -4.52 13.68 8.92
CA ARG A 114 -4.16 13.60 7.50
C ARG A 114 -3.59 12.19 7.21
N ALA A 115 -3.55 11.78 5.94
CA ALA A 115 -3.01 10.47 5.54
C ALA A 115 -1.60 10.21 6.07
N ALA A 116 -0.72 11.23 6.08
CA ALA A 116 0.61 11.11 6.69
C ALA A 116 0.59 10.76 8.20
N GLY A 117 -0.53 11.01 8.90
CA GLY A 117 -0.71 10.64 10.31
C GLY A 117 -1.05 9.17 10.53
N LEU A 118 -1.25 8.38 9.46
CA LEU A 118 -1.41 6.92 9.51
C LEU A 118 -0.07 6.17 9.47
N SER A 119 1.03 6.87 9.13
CA SER A 119 2.35 6.27 9.02
C SER A 119 2.71 5.49 10.29
N GLY A 120 3.04 4.22 10.13
CA GLY A 120 3.47 3.34 11.21
C GLY A 120 2.36 2.75 12.09
N LEU A 121 1.09 3.16 11.95
CA LEU A 121 -0.03 2.59 12.74
C LEU A 121 -0.36 1.17 12.30
N LEU A 122 -0.55 0.97 11.00
CA LEU A 122 -0.81 -0.33 10.39
C LEU A 122 0.08 -0.46 9.14
N ARG A 123 1.32 -0.92 9.34
CA ARG A 123 2.21 -1.15 8.21
C ARG A 123 1.73 -2.31 7.37
N THR A 124 1.80 -2.15 6.04
CA THR A 124 1.34 -3.17 5.11
C THR A 124 2.28 -3.29 3.92
N VAL A 125 2.52 -4.52 3.50
CA VAL A 125 3.13 -4.83 2.19
C VAL A 125 2.05 -5.44 1.34
N VAL A 126 1.81 -4.86 0.17
CA VAL A 126 0.80 -5.32 -0.78
C VAL A 126 1.51 -5.97 -1.95
N PHE A 127 1.05 -7.14 -2.34
CA PHE A 127 1.42 -7.78 -3.58
C PHE A 127 0.12 -8.10 -4.35
N ALA A 128 -0.11 -7.36 -5.42
CA ALA A 128 -1.31 -7.42 -6.24
C ALA A 128 -0.91 -7.52 -7.72
N PRO A 129 -1.82 -7.94 -8.62
CA PRO A 129 -1.53 -8.05 -10.05
C PRO A 129 -1.00 -6.76 -10.68
N GLU A 130 -1.44 -5.60 -10.20
CA GLU A 130 -0.97 -4.28 -10.67
C GLU A 130 0.52 -4.05 -10.39
N GLU A 131 1.07 -4.66 -9.34
CA GLU A 131 2.49 -4.59 -9.00
C GLU A 131 3.40 -5.24 -10.04
N MET A 132 2.85 -6.16 -10.85
CA MET A 132 3.58 -6.75 -11.98
C MET A 132 4.00 -5.71 -13.02
N LEU A 133 3.37 -4.53 -13.01
CA LEU A 133 3.72 -3.41 -13.86
C LEU A 133 4.90 -2.57 -13.33
N LEU A 134 5.45 -2.86 -12.15
CA LEU A 134 6.55 -2.08 -11.58
C LEU A 134 7.80 -2.07 -12.48
N ILE A 135 8.10 -3.19 -13.15
CA ILE A 135 9.28 -3.27 -14.03
C ILE A 135 8.96 -2.72 -15.42
N ALA A 136 7.90 -3.21 -16.06
CA ALA A 136 7.57 -2.87 -17.44
C ALA A 136 6.70 -1.59 -17.57
N GLY A 137 6.11 -1.11 -16.49
CA GLY A 137 5.19 0.02 -16.50
C GLY A 137 5.88 1.38 -16.39
N SER A 138 5.07 2.41 -16.14
CA SER A 138 5.54 3.79 -16.11
C SER A 138 6.42 4.12 -14.90
N PRO A 139 7.34 5.09 -15.00
CA PRO A 139 8.11 5.61 -13.87
C PRO A 139 7.24 6.06 -12.67
N GLY A 140 6.02 6.50 -12.95
CA GLY A 140 5.07 6.91 -11.91
C GLY A 140 4.71 5.79 -10.94
N LEU A 141 4.54 4.55 -11.43
CA LEU A 141 4.26 3.38 -10.59
C LEU A 141 5.44 3.07 -9.67
N ARG A 142 6.66 3.08 -10.20
CA ARG A 142 7.88 2.82 -9.43
C ARG A 142 8.10 3.87 -8.33
N ARG A 143 7.93 5.17 -8.67
CA ARG A 143 7.98 6.23 -7.66
C ARG A 143 6.93 6.06 -6.58
N ALA A 144 5.68 5.74 -6.98
CA ALA A 144 4.59 5.56 -6.03
C ALA A 144 4.86 4.40 -5.05
N ALA A 145 5.46 3.30 -5.51
CA ALA A 145 5.85 2.17 -4.66
C ALA A 145 6.95 2.59 -3.66
N LEU A 146 8.02 3.26 -4.13
CA LEU A 146 9.10 3.74 -3.26
C LEU A 146 8.59 4.78 -2.25
N ASP A 147 7.77 5.73 -2.69
CA ASP A 147 7.19 6.78 -1.83
C ASP A 147 6.25 6.17 -0.78
N GLN A 148 5.55 5.08 -1.13
CA GLN A 148 4.71 4.35 -0.18
C GLN A 148 5.54 3.69 0.92
N LEU A 149 6.64 3.02 0.55
CA LEU A 149 7.56 2.41 1.50
C LEU A 149 8.21 3.47 2.39
N ALA A 150 8.74 4.56 1.80
CA ALA A 150 9.33 5.67 2.55
C ALA A 150 8.34 6.33 3.52
N THR A 151 7.07 6.51 3.11
CA THR A 151 6.01 7.08 3.97
C THR A 151 5.70 6.16 5.16
N GLN A 152 5.72 4.85 4.98
CA GLN A 152 5.51 3.90 6.08
C GLN A 152 6.67 3.90 7.09
N ARG A 153 7.89 4.20 6.63
CA ARG A 153 9.07 4.34 7.48
C ARG A 153 9.13 5.68 8.20
N SER A 154 8.68 6.76 7.54
CA SER A 154 8.87 8.13 8.04
C SER A 154 7.65 9.01 7.78
N ALA A 155 6.97 9.42 8.86
CA ALA A 155 5.91 10.41 8.79
C ALA A 155 6.43 11.79 8.31
N ALA A 156 7.72 12.08 8.49
CA ALA A 156 8.36 13.29 7.96
C ALA A 156 8.37 13.25 6.44
N TYR A 157 8.82 12.13 5.85
CA TYR A 157 8.78 11.95 4.40
C TYR A 157 7.37 12.16 3.80
N GLY A 158 6.34 11.59 4.44
CA GLY A 158 4.96 11.79 4.00
C GLY A 158 4.50 13.26 4.05
N ARG A 159 5.00 14.06 5.01
CA ARG A 159 4.76 15.51 5.06
C ARG A 159 5.48 16.25 3.95
N ASP A 160 6.75 15.92 3.69
CA ASP A 160 7.57 16.52 2.64
C ASP A 160 7.00 16.21 1.24
N LEU A 161 6.57 14.97 1.02
CA LEU A 161 5.90 14.56 -0.22
C LEU A 161 4.61 15.35 -0.45
N ALA A 162 3.79 15.55 0.59
CA ALA A 162 2.58 16.35 0.49
C ALA A 162 2.86 17.85 0.31
N ALA A 163 3.90 18.38 0.93
CA ALA A 163 4.35 19.76 0.74
C ALA A 163 4.85 19.98 -0.70
N TYR A 164 5.71 19.08 -1.16
CA TYR A 164 6.25 19.09 -2.52
C TYR A 164 5.13 19.05 -3.58
N ALA A 165 4.17 18.14 -3.44
CA ALA A 165 3.06 18.03 -4.39
C ALA A 165 2.24 19.33 -4.50
N ARG A 166 1.95 19.99 -3.36
CA ARG A 166 1.25 21.30 -3.35
C ARG A 166 2.08 22.39 -4.01
N THR A 167 3.35 22.49 -3.65
CA THR A 167 4.27 23.48 -4.21
C THR A 167 4.45 23.29 -5.71
N LEU A 168 4.58 22.04 -6.17
CA LEU A 168 4.65 21.71 -7.60
C LEU A 168 3.39 22.13 -8.35
N GLN A 169 2.21 21.91 -7.77
CA GLN A 169 0.93 22.33 -8.38
C GLN A 169 0.87 23.86 -8.53
N HIS A 170 1.20 24.62 -7.47
CA HIS A 170 1.22 26.09 -7.52
C HIS A 170 2.27 26.60 -8.51
N ARG A 171 3.48 26.04 -8.47
CA ARG A 171 4.56 26.39 -9.39
C ARG A 171 4.16 26.16 -10.85
N ASN A 172 3.53 25.02 -11.17
CA ASN A 172 3.05 24.73 -12.52
C ASN A 172 1.90 25.66 -12.96
N SER A 173 1.02 26.07 -12.04
CA SER A 173 -0.01 27.07 -12.33
C SER A 173 0.62 28.42 -12.64
N LEU A 174 1.62 28.84 -11.87
CA LEU A 174 2.33 30.09 -12.10
C LEU A 174 3.14 30.08 -13.41
N LEU A 175 3.83 28.97 -13.74
CA LEU A 175 4.54 28.83 -15.01
C LEU A 175 3.60 29.00 -16.22
N ARG A 176 2.38 28.47 -16.14
CA ARG A 176 1.37 28.67 -17.19
C ARG A 176 0.95 30.14 -17.28
N ALA A 177 0.68 30.79 -16.15
CA ALA A 177 0.33 32.21 -16.11
C ALA A 177 1.46 33.12 -16.65
N ILE A 178 2.73 32.77 -16.35
CA ILE A 178 3.89 33.49 -16.90
C ILE A 178 3.99 33.31 -18.43
N ARG A 179 3.78 32.09 -18.92
CA ARG A 179 3.76 31.79 -20.37
C ARG A 179 2.66 32.57 -21.10
N GLU A 180 1.52 32.79 -20.42
CA GLU A 180 0.37 33.55 -20.93
C GLU A 180 0.48 35.05 -20.62
N GLU A 181 1.64 35.53 -20.17
CA GLU A 181 1.92 36.94 -19.82
C GLU A 181 1.01 37.54 -18.73
N GLN A 182 0.40 36.65 -17.89
CA GLN A 182 -0.50 37.04 -16.80
C GLN A 182 0.22 37.22 -15.45
N ALA A 183 1.50 36.76 -15.35
CA ALA A 183 2.30 36.82 -14.13
C ALA A 183 3.78 37.05 -14.45
N GLY A 184 4.55 37.51 -13.46
CA GLY A 184 5.98 37.80 -13.59
C GLY A 184 6.87 36.62 -13.12
N ARG A 185 8.03 36.44 -13.76
CA ARG A 185 9.01 35.41 -13.36
C ARG A 185 9.51 35.54 -11.92
N ALA A 186 9.52 36.80 -11.39
CA ALA A 186 9.97 37.05 -10.02
C ALA A 186 9.12 36.34 -8.96
N GLU A 187 7.86 36.04 -9.27
CA GLU A 187 6.93 35.33 -8.37
C GLU A 187 7.32 33.88 -8.15
N LEU A 188 8.07 33.24 -9.08
CA LEU A 188 8.57 31.87 -8.92
C LEU A 188 9.48 31.71 -7.70
N ARG A 189 10.26 32.74 -7.35
CA ARG A 189 11.22 32.68 -6.23
C ARG A 189 10.57 32.29 -4.90
N PHE A 190 9.33 32.70 -4.70
CA PHE A 190 8.57 32.34 -3.50
C PHE A 190 8.33 30.84 -3.39
N TRP A 191 8.04 30.19 -4.50
CA TRP A 191 7.77 28.75 -4.55
C TRP A 191 9.03 27.91 -4.69
N ASP A 192 10.09 28.46 -5.32
CA ASP A 192 11.33 27.71 -5.57
C ASP A 192 12.02 27.26 -4.29
N ALA A 193 12.06 28.10 -3.24
CA ALA A 193 12.67 27.72 -1.96
C ALA A 193 11.99 26.47 -1.36
N SER A 194 10.67 26.50 -1.20
CA SER A 194 9.90 25.38 -0.67
C SER A 194 9.94 24.14 -1.58
N PHE A 195 10.01 24.35 -2.90
CA PHE A 195 10.16 23.28 -3.88
C PHE A 195 11.51 22.58 -3.74
N LEU A 196 12.59 23.34 -3.59
CA LEU A 196 13.95 22.82 -3.44
C LEU A 196 14.15 22.12 -2.11
N ASP A 197 13.63 22.67 -1.01
CA ASP A 197 13.75 22.09 0.33
C ASP A 197 13.02 20.74 0.40
N ALA A 198 11.75 20.69 0.02
CA ALA A 198 10.99 19.44 0.02
C ALA A 198 11.49 18.45 -1.04
N GLY A 199 11.87 18.92 -2.24
CA GLY A 199 12.41 18.09 -3.30
C GLY A 199 13.75 17.45 -2.93
N GLY A 200 14.66 18.22 -2.34
CA GLY A 200 15.94 17.73 -1.84
C GLY A 200 15.77 16.65 -0.76
N ALA A 201 14.90 16.91 0.23
CA ALA A 201 14.60 15.96 1.30
C ALA A 201 14.03 14.63 0.75
N ILE A 202 13.15 14.70 -0.27
CA ILE A 202 12.60 13.50 -0.93
C ILE A 202 13.71 12.71 -1.62
N VAL A 203 14.59 13.35 -2.37
CA VAL A 203 15.69 12.67 -3.08
C VAL A 203 16.66 12.04 -2.09
N ASP A 204 17.06 12.76 -1.04
CA ASP A 204 17.92 12.25 0.03
C ASP A 204 17.36 10.98 0.65
N GLU A 205 16.08 10.99 1.02
CA GLU A 205 15.46 9.82 1.65
C GLU A 205 15.29 8.65 0.68
N ARG A 206 14.96 8.91 -0.59
CA ARG A 206 14.89 7.86 -1.62
C ARG A 206 16.24 7.18 -1.84
N LEU A 207 17.34 7.94 -1.86
CA LEU A 207 18.69 7.39 -1.99
C LEU A 207 19.04 6.52 -0.78
N ARG A 208 18.82 7.01 0.45
CA ARG A 208 19.03 6.21 1.66
C ARG A 208 18.19 4.96 1.68
N LEU A 209 16.92 5.05 1.29
CA LEU A 209 16.02 3.91 1.24
C LEU A 209 16.49 2.83 0.27
N LEU A 210 17.03 3.21 -0.90
CA LEU A 210 17.59 2.26 -1.84
C LEU A 210 18.86 1.58 -1.32
N ASP A 211 19.71 2.31 -0.60
CA ASP A 211 20.87 1.74 0.08
C ASP A 211 20.44 0.73 1.15
N ASP A 212 19.46 1.08 1.98
CA ASP A 212 18.89 0.20 3.01
C ASP A 212 18.23 -1.06 2.40
N LEU A 213 17.59 -0.93 1.23
CA LEU A 213 16.95 -2.03 0.52
C LEU A 213 17.93 -3.00 -0.13
N ALA A 214 19.15 -2.58 -0.46
CA ALA A 214 20.08 -3.37 -1.26
C ALA A 214 20.40 -4.74 -0.62
N GLY A 215 20.60 -4.79 0.69
CA GLY A 215 20.84 -6.02 1.44
C GLY A 215 19.61 -6.95 1.49
N PRO A 216 18.45 -6.48 2.00
CA PRO A 216 17.21 -7.25 1.99
C PRO A 216 16.82 -7.76 0.59
N LEU A 217 16.97 -6.94 -0.45
CA LEU A 217 16.68 -7.33 -1.83
C LEU A 217 17.55 -8.48 -2.32
N ALA A 218 18.85 -8.42 -2.04
CA ALA A 218 19.80 -9.48 -2.40
C ALA A 218 19.47 -10.80 -1.68
N ARG A 219 19.14 -10.74 -0.38
CA ARG A 219 18.70 -11.91 0.41
C ARG A 219 17.43 -12.52 -0.15
N ALA A 220 16.38 -11.70 -0.33
CA ALA A 220 15.10 -12.16 -0.84
C ALA A 220 15.22 -12.77 -2.25
N HIS A 221 16.04 -12.19 -3.13
CA HIS A 221 16.31 -12.73 -4.46
C HIS A 221 17.00 -14.10 -4.40
N ALA A 222 18.04 -14.25 -3.56
CA ALA A 222 18.74 -15.51 -3.36
C ALA A 222 17.84 -16.61 -2.77
N GLU A 223 16.90 -16.24 -1.91
CA GLU A 223 15.93 -17.17 -1.34
C GLU A 223 14.91 -17.69 -2.37
N ILE A 224 14.44 -16.82 -3.27
CA ILE A 224 13.37 -17.13 -4.24
C ILE A 224 13.93 -17.83 -5.49
N ALA A 225 15.09 -17.43 -5.93
CA ALA A 225 15.73 -17.90 -7.16
C ALA A 225 17.23 -18.10 -6.95
N PRO A 226 17.64 -19.11 -6.15
CA PRO A 226 19.05 -19.35 -5.81
C PRO A 226 19.93 -19.56 -7.05
N ASP A 227 19.39 -20.22 -8.08
CA ASP A 227 20.12 -20.46 -9.34
C ASP A 227 20.40 -19.16 -10.11
N GLU A 228 19.44 -18.22 -10.12
CA GLU A 228 19.63 -16.91 -10.75
C GLU A 228 20.55 -16.01 -9.90
N ALA A 229 20.38 -16.00 -8.59
CA ALA A 229 21.15 -15.15 -7.68
C ALA A 229 22.64 -15.46 -7.63
N GLY A 230 23.02 -16.72 -7.88
CA GLY A 230 24.43 -17.13 -8.01
C GLY A 230 25.11 -16.60 -9.26
N ALA A 231 24.35 -16.33 -10.33
CA ALA A 231 24.85 -15.87 -11.62
C ALA A 231 24.60 -14.39 -11.89
N ALA A 232 23.56 -13.79 -11.27
CA ALA A 232 23.10 -12.45 -11.63
C ALA A 232 22.55 -11.69 -10.40
N ARG A 233 23.16 -10.57 -10.05
CA ARG A 233 22.69 -9.71 -8.95
C ARG A 233 21.49 -8.88 -9.39
N LEU A 234 20.39 -8.98 -8.65
CA LEU A 234 19.25 -8.06 -8.74
C LEU A 234 19.59 -6.76 -7.98
N ALA A 235 19.39 -5.61 -8.60
CA ALA A 235 19.61 -4.31 -8.00
C ALA A 235 18.55 -3.30 -8.47
N ILE A 236 18.36 -2.25 -7.66
CA ILE A 236 17.53 -1.10 -8.00
C ILE A 236 18.40 0.14 -7.88
N SER A 237 18.43 0.97 -8.93
CA SER A 237 19.15 2.22 -8.94
C SER A 237 18.21 3.40 -9.15
N TYR A 238 18.65 4.58 -8.69
CA TYR A 238 17.93 5.84 -8.83
C TYR A 238 18.39 6.57 -10.08
N ALA A 239 17.47 6.88 -10.98
CA ALA A 239 17.72 7.65 -12.19
C ALA A 239 17.10 9.05 -12.03
N THR A 240 17.92 10.07 -11.92
CA THR A 240 17.48 11.47 -11.75
C THR A 240 17.89 12.35 -12.92
N ASN A 241 17.07 13.38 -13.20
CA ASN A 241 17.41 14.41 -14.17
C ASN A 241 18.19 15.61 -13.56
N ALA A 242 18.50 15.52 -12.25
CA ALA A 242 19.35 16.46 -11.53
C ALA A 242 20.47 15.70 -10.79
N PRO A 243 21.42 15.05 -11.52
CA PRO A 243 22.49 14.31 -10.88
C PRO A 243 23.39 15.28 -10.09
N ALA A 244 23.68 14.90 -8.83
CA ALA A 244 24.57 15.67 -7.97
C ALA A 244 26.02 15.57 -8.46
N LEU A 245 26.75 16.68 -8.42
CA LEU A 245 28.19 16.74 -8.61
C LEU A 245 28.90 16.27 -7.30
N PRO A 246 30.21 15.93 -7.37
CA PRO A 246 30.95 15.57 -6.17
C PRO A 246 30.85 16.64 -5.08
N GLY A 247 30.35 16.26 -3.90
CA GLY A 247 30.15 17.17 -2.77
C GLY A 247 28.88 18.01 -2.82
N GLU A 248 28.06 17.91 -3.87
CA GLU A 248 26.80 18.63 -4.01
C GLU A 248 25.66 17.86 -3.32
N SER A 249 24.84 18.57 -2.55
CA SER A 249 23.62 17.96 -1.99
C SER A 249 22.54 17.79 -3.07
N PRO A 250 21.57 16.86 -2.89
CA PRO A 250 20.44 16.73 -3.81
C PRO A 250 19.65 18.05 -3.97
N ARG A 251 19.52 18.84 -2.91
CA ARG A 251 18.90 20.16 -2.95
C ARG A 251 19.66 21.12 -3.88
N ASP A 252 20.98 21.15 -3.78
CA ASP A 252 21.82 22.05 -4.58
C ASP A 252 21.87 21.60 -6.05
N ALA A 253 21.90 20.28 -6.30
CA ALA A 253 21.77 19.73 -7.63
C ALA A 253 20.44 20.10 -8.29
N LEU A 254 19.34 20.02 -7.54
CA LEU A 254 18.04 20.50 -8.00
C LEU A 254 18.04 22.01 -8.30
N ALA A 255 18.64 22.82 -7.42
CA ALA A 255 18.73 24.27 -7.59
C ALA A 255 19.51 24.63 -8.85
N ARG A 256 20.67 24.02 -9.08
CA ARG A 256 21.48 24.19 -10.29
C ARG A 256 20.68 23.82 -11.55
N ARG A 257 20.06 22.63 -11.58
CA ARG A 257 19.29 22.19 -12.74
C ARG A 257 18.04 23.02 -13.00
N LEU A 258 17.39 23.49 -11.94
CA LEU A 258 16.24 24.41 -12.05
C LEU A 258 16.65 25.72 -12.74
N GLY A 259 17.80 26.28 -12.36
CA GLY A 259 18.37 27.46 -13.03
C GLY A 259 18.68 27.23 -14.51
N GLU A 260 19.29 26.08 -14.84
CA GLU A 260 19.65 25.71 -16.22
C GLU A 260 18.41 25.47 -17.11
N THR A 261 17.26 25.13 -16.54
CA THR A 261 16.02 24.83 -17.28
C THR A 261 14.97 25.92 -17.21
N ALA A 262 15.23 27.03 -16.53
CA ALA A 262 14.26 28.08 -16.21
C ALA A 262 13.47 28.59 -17.45
N ASP A 263 14.16 28.91 -18.55
CA ASP A 263 13.49 29.36 -19.78
C ASP A 263 12.64 28.26 -20.44
N LYS A 264 13.14 27.02 -20.41
CA LYS A 264 12.39 25.86 -20.95
C LYS A 264 11.14 25.59 -20.14
N GLU A 265 11.19 25.75 -18.82
CA GLU A 265 10.02 25.58 -17.92
C GLU A 265 8.94 26.63 -18.19
N VAL A 266 9.31 27.88 -18.38
CA VAL A 266 8.37 28.92 -18.77
C VAL A 266 7.74 28.60 -20.12
N TRP A 267 8.55 28.25 -21.12
CA TRP A 267 8.06 27.91 -22.45
C TRP A 267 7.08 26.70 -22.41
N ASN A 268 7.38 25.65 -21.62
CA ASN A 268 6.51 24.48 -21.47
C ASN A 268 5.29 24.75 -20.54
N GLY A 269 5.32 25.77 -19.70
CA GLY A 269 4.32 26.02 -18.66
C GLY A 269 4.29 24.93 -17.59
N SER A 270 5.43 24.27 -17.32
CA SER A 270 5.53 23.16 -16.37
C SER A 270 6.94 22.97 -15.84
N THR A 271 7.06 22.48 -14.61
CA THR A 271 8.31 22.11 -13.95
C THR A 271 8.92 20.87 -14.63
N LEU A 272 10.19 20.99 -15.05
CA LEU A 272 10.90 19.95 -15.80
C LEU A 272 11.90 19.14 -14.95
N VAL A 273 12.25 19.63 -13.77
CA VAL A 273 13.27 19.06 -12.88
C VAL A 273 12.65 18.71 -11.53
N GLY A 274 13.12 17.63 -10.91
CA GLY A 274 12.75 17.25 -9.55
C GLY A 274 12.24 15.81 -9.40
N PRO A 275 12.02 15.35 -8.14
CA PRO A 275 11.70 13.96 -7.83
C PRO A 275 10.43 13.41 -8.49
N HIS A 276 9.53 14.28 -8.98
CA HIS A 276 8.36 13.86 -9.77
C HIS A 276 8.71 13.43 -11.21
N ARG A 277 9.94 13.70 -11.68
CA ARG A 277 10.47 13.32 -12.99
C ARG A 277 11.48 12.18 -12.94
N ASP A 278 11.97 11.87 -11.75
CA ASP A 278 12.96 10.81 -11.54
C ASP A 278 12.37 9.41 -11.73
N ASP A 279 13.22 8.41 -11.83
CA ASP A 279 12.82 7.02 -12.03
C ASP A 279 13.63 6.06 -11.14
N LEU A 280 13.15 4.81 -11.08
CA LEU A 280 13.85 3.66 -10.51
C LEU A 280 14.11 2.65 -11.62
N VAL A 281 15.33 2.16 -11.70
CA VAL A 281 15.72 1.16 -12.69
C VAL A 281 16.01 -0.16 -11.99
N PHE A 282 15.20 -1.18 -12.28
CA PHE A 282 15.47 -2.56 -11.87
C PHE A 282 16.45 -3.17 -12.84
N SER A 283 17.56 -3.69 -12.33
CA SER A 283 18.59 -4.33 -13.13
C SER A 283 18.91 -5.73 -12.64
N LEU A 284 19.15 -6.65 -13.57
CA LEU A 284 19.62 -8.00 -13.32
C LEU A 284 20.95 -8.19 -14.07
N ALA A 285 22.02 -8.56 -13.35
CA ALA A 285 23.38 -8.62 -13.91
C ALA A 285 23.82 -7.31 -14.58
N GLY A 286 23.42 -6.16 -14.04
CA GLY A 286 23.74 -4.84 -14.58
C GLY A 286 22.96 -4.42 -15.83
N ARG A 287 21.96 -5.21 -16.27
CA ARG A 287 21.11 -4.88 -17.42
C ARG A 287 19.72 -4.44 -16.95
N ASP A 288 19.18 -3.38 -17.54
CA ASP A 288 17.82 -2.91 -17.27
C ASP A 288 16.79 -3.99 -17.63
N MET A 289 15.98 -4.40 -16.63
CA MET A 289 15.01 -5.48 -16.79
C MET A 289 13.80 -5.08 -17.64
N SER A 290 13.51 -3.80 -17.81
CA SER A 290 12.33 -3.34 -18.55
C SER A 290 12.32 -3.78 -20.01
N GLY A 291 13.50 -3.91 -20.61
CA GLY A 291 13.67 -4.21 -22.05
C GLY A 291 13.98 -5.68 -22.37
N PHE A 292 14.52 -6.47 -21.43
CA PHE A 292 15.02 -7.81 -21.78
C PHE A 292 14.60 -8.95 -20.84
N ALA A 293 14.16 -8.64 -19.61
CA ALA A 293 13.83 -9.69 -18.65
C ALA A 293 12.59 -10.48 -19.07
N SER A 294 12.66 -11.80 -18.94
CA SER A 294 11.52 -12.67 -19.13
C SER A 294 10.43 -12.36 -18.08
N ARG A 295 9.17 -12.72 -18.38
CA ARG A 295 8.06 -12.56 -17.41
C ARG A 295 8.34 -13.25 -16.08
N GLY A 296 9.00 -14.43 -16.11
CA GLY A 296 9.41 -15.15 -14.91
C GLY A 296 10.42 -14.37 -14.08
N GLN A 297 11.44 -13.79 -14.70
CA GLN A 297 12.43 -12.93 -14.05
C GLN A 297 11.81 -11.66 -13.48
N GLN A 298 10.89 -11.02 -14.20
CA GLN A 298 10.16 -9.85 -13.69
C GLN A 298 9.36 -10.20 -12.44
N ARG A 299 8.63 -11.34 -12.44
CA ARG A 299 7.90 -11.85 -11.26
C ARG A 299 8.82 -12.11 -10.08
N THR A 300 9.96 -12.77 -10.33
CA THR A 300 10.99 -13.01 -9.31
C THR A 300 11.47 -11.71 -8.69
N ALA A 301 11.82 -10.73 -9.51
CA ALA A 301 12.32 -9.45 -9.04
C ALA A 301 11.28 -8.67 -8.23
N ILE A 302 10.01 -8.68 -8.64
CA ILE A 302 8.91 -8.03 -7.91
C ILE A 302 8.65 -8.74 -6.58
N LEU A 303 8.62 -10.07 -6.57
CA LEU A 303 8.45 -10.83 -5.33
C LEU A 303 9.62 -10.58 -4.37
N ALA A 304 10.87 -10.58 -4.88
CA ALA A 304 12.06 -10.25 -4.09
C ALA A 304 11.98 -8.83 -3.51
N PHE A 305 11.51 -7.87 -4.30
CA PHE A 305 11.31 -6.49 -3.85
C PHE A 305 10.26 -6.41 -2.73
N LYS A 306 9.12 -7.09 -2.86
CA LYS A 306 8.07 -7.10 -1.82
C LYS A 306 8.51 -7.80 -0.54
N LEU A 307 9.28 -8.87 -0.63
CA LEU A 307 9.87 -9.51 0.55
C LEU A 307 10.97 -8.64 1.18
N ALA A 308 11.74 -7.90 0.39
CA ALA A 308 12.69 -6.92 0.88
C ALA A 308 11.99 -5.75 1.62
N GLU A 309 10.85 -5.26 1.12
CA GLU A 309 10.00 -4.28 1.83
C GLU A 309 9.55 -4.83 3.19
N LEU A 310 9.09 -6.10 3.22
CA LEU A 310 8.65 -6.78 4.44
C LEU A 310 9.78 -6.86 5.47
N ASP A 311 10.98 -7.29 5.04
CA ASP A 311 12.14 -7.42 5.90
C ASP A 311 12.60 -6.06 6.42
N LEU A 312 12.71 -5.06 5.54
CA LEU A 312 13.15 -3.72 5.89
C LEU A 312 12.21 -3.04 6.91
N LEU A 313 10.89 -3.18 6.73
CA LEU A 313 9.91 -2.66 7.68
C LEU A 313 9.97 -3.42 9.02
N THR A 314 10.25 -4.72 9.00
CA THR A 314 10.41 -5.53 10.20
C THR A 314 11.69 -5.15 10.96
N GLU A 315 12.81 -4.97 10.26
CA GLU A 315 14.11 -4.62 10.85
C GLU A 315 14.09 -3.26 11.55
N GLN A 316 13.21 -2.35 11.14
CA GLN A 316 13.14 -0.99 11.69
C GLN A 316 12.76 -0.97 13.19
N ASP A 317 11.84 -1.81 13.64
CA ASP A 317 11.31 -1.80 15.02
C ASP A 317 10.90 -3.19 15.55
N GLY A 318 11.28 -4.25 14.84
CA GLY A 318 10.96 -5.63 15.21
C GLY A 318 9.50 -6.04 14.99
N ARG A 319 8.65 -5.19 14.40
CA ARG A 319 7.24 -5.46 14.15
C ARG A 319 7.00 -5.78 12.67
N PRO A 320 6.72 -7.05 12.30
CA PRO A 320 6.38 -7.37 10.92
C PRO A 320 5.11 -6.65 10.46
N PRO A 321 5.10 -6.07 9.23
CA PRO A 321 3.92 -5.50 8.65
C PRO A 321 2.89 -6.58 8.28
N LEU A 322 1.64 -6.19 8.07
CA LEU A 322 0.62 -7.02 7.42
C LEU A 322 1.06 -7.32 5.98
N LEU A 323 1.01 -8.59 5.61
CA LEU A 323 1.21 -8.99 4.21
C LEU A 323 -0.14 -9.22 3.55
N LEU A 324 -0.40 -8.50 2.46
CA LEU A 324 -1.62 -8.60 1.66
C LEU A 324 -1.28 -9.18 0.29
N LEU A 325 -1.81 -10.35 -0.04
CA LEU A 325 -1.55 -11.07 -1.29
C LEU A 325 -2.86 -11.23 -2.08
N ASP A 326 -2.97 -10.52 -3.21
CA ASP A 326 -4.15 -10.58 -4.07
C ASP A 326 -3.91 -11.48 -5.28
N ASP A 327 -4.44 -12.70 -5.21
CA ASP A 327 -4.39 -13.74 -6.26
C ASP A 327 -2.97 -14.09 -6.78
N VAL A 328 -1.98 -13.95 -5.89
CA VAL A 328 -0.55 -14.07 -6.26
C VAL A 328 -0.15 -15.51 -6.55
N PHE A 329 -0.76 -16.48 -5.87
CA PHE A 329 -0.37 -17.89 -5.97
C PHE A 329 -0.63 -18.50 -7.35
N SER A 330 -1.64 -18.01 -8.07
CA SER A 330 -1.92 -18.43 -9.45
C SER A 330 -0.80 -18.08 -10.43
N GLU A 331 0.00 -17.08 -10.11
CA GLU A 331 1.04 -16.51 -10.95
C GLU A 331 2.46 -17.09 -10.68
N LEU A 332 2.60 -17.92 -9.63
CA LEU A 332 3.90 -18.45 -9.18
C LEU A 332 4.08 -19.92 -9.52
N ASP A 333 5.31 -20.31 -9.87
CA ASP A 333 5.70 -21.71 -9.97
C ASP A 333 5.77 -22.39 -8.58
N PRO A 334 5.83 -23.75 -8.53
CA PRO A 334 5.81 -24.48 -7.27
C PRO A 334 6.92 -24.12 -6.29
N GLY A 335 8.13 -23.83 -6.78
CA GLY A 335 9.27 -23.46 -5.92
C GLY A 335 9.05 -22.14 -5.21
N ARG A 336 8.64 -21.10 -5.97
CA ARG A 336 8.32 -19.78 -5.44
C ARG A 336 7.10 -19.79 -4.52
N ARG A 337 6.07 -20.63 -4.84
CA ARG A 337 4.92 -20.85 -3.95
C ARG A 337 5.35 -21.38 -2.59
N SER A 338 6.15 -22.44 -2.57
CA SER A 338 6.63 -23.06 -1.31
C SER A 338 7.44 -22.07 -0.48
N HIS A 339 8.25 -21.23 -1.14
CA HIS A 339 9.01 -20.19 -0.44
C HIS A 339 8.09 -19.15 0.20
N LEU A 340 7.12 -18.62 -0.56
CA LEU A 340 6.16 -17.63 -0.08
C LEU A 340 5.32 -18.18 1.08
N VAL A 341 4.90 -19.45 1.02
CA VAL A 341 4.19 -20.14 2.12
C VAL A 341 5.02 -20.16 3.40
N ARG A 342 6.31 -20.48 3.32
CA ARG A 342 7.20 -20.46 4.51
C ARG A 342 7.31 -19.06 5.11
N ARG A 343 7.39 -18.02 4.26
CA ARG A 343 7.42 -16.62 4.72
C ARG A 343 6.13 -16.23 5.41
N ILE A 344 4.97 -16.55 4.83
CA ILE A 344 3.64 -16.27 5.39
C ILE A 344 3.46 -16.95 6.75
N ALA A 345 3.88 -18.21 6.87
CA ALA A 345 3.77 -18.98 8.12
C ALA A 345 4.55 -18.38 9.29
N GLY A 346 5.58 -17.57 9.01
CA GLY A 346 6.36 -16.84 10.01
C GLY A 346 5.80 -15.49 10.40
N LEU A 347 4.72 -15.00 9.75
CA LEU A 347 4.16 -13.68 10.00
C LEU A 347 3.06 -13.72 11.06
N PRO A 348 2.94 -12.67 11.88
CA PRO A 348 1.85 -12.54 12.87
C PRO A 348 0.47 -12.53 12.23
N GLN A 349 0.33 -11.95 11.02
CA GLN A 349 -0.92 -11.92 10.27
C GLN A 349 -0.62 -11.66 8.78
N ALA A 350 -1.33 -12.38 7.90
CA ALA A 350 -1.30 -12.17 6.46
C ALA A 350 -2.71 -12.39 5.89
N PHE A 351 -3.09 -11.67 4.85
CA PHE A 351 -4.35 -11.85 4.11
C PHE A 351 -4.02 -12.32 2.70
N VAL A 352 -4.60 -13.43 2.31
CA VAL A 352 -4.35 -14.08 1.01
C VAL A 352 -5.67 -14.30 0.31
N THR A 353 -5.85 -13.72 -0.86
CA THR A 353 -7.02 -14.02 -1.69
C THR A 353 -6.71 -15.12 -2.69
N THR A 354 -7.70 -15.95 -2.96
CA THR A 354 -7.63 -17.01 -3.96
C THR A 354 -9.03 -17.32 -4.52
N THR A 355 -9.08 -17.97 -5.68
CA THR A 355 -10.34 -18.48 -6.24
C THR A 355 -10.75 -19.80 -5.63
N THR A 356 -9.79 -20.65 -5.26
CA THR A 356 -10.00 -21.94 -4.62
C THR A 356 -8.89 -22.24 -3.60
N LEU A 357 -9.21 -23.06 -2.59
CA LEU A 357 -8.20 -23.52 -1.62
C LEU A 357 -7.29 -24.61 -2.20
N ASP A 358 -7.71 -25.29 -3.26
CA ASP A 358 -6.97 -26.40 -3.87
C ASP A 358 -5.66 -25.93 -4.52
N ASP A 359 -5.58 -24.66 -4.90
CA ASP A 359 -4.37 -24.04 -5.49
C ASP A 359 -3.30 -23.71 -4.44
N LEU A 360 -3.64 -23.78 -3.14
CA LEU A 360 -2.76 -23.42 -2.05
C LEU A 360 -2.07 -24.65 -1.43
N ASP A 361 -0.90 -24.41 -0.84
CA ASP A 361 -0.19 -25.44 -0.08
C ASP A 361 -1.06 -25.93 1.10
N PRO A 362 -1.25 -27.27 1.24
CA PRO A 362 -2.05 -27.83 2.33
C PRO A 362 -1.58 -27.42 3.73
N ALA A 363 -0.29 -27.12 3.93
CA ALA A 363 0.22 -26.66 5.22
C ALA A 363 -0.26 -25.23 5.53
N LEU A 364 -0.26 -24.35 4.53
CA LEU A 364 -0.83 -23.00 4.67
C LEU A 364 -2.33 -23.07 4.95
N VAL A 365 -3.03 -23.90 4.19
CA VAL A 365 -4.47 -24.12 4.36
C VAL A 365 -4.79 -24.59 5.78
N ARG A 366 -4.03 -25.54 6.34
CA ARG A 366 -4.23 -26.02 7.73
C ARG A 366 -3.95 -24.98 8.80
N ALA A 367 -2.97 -24.11 8.59
CA ALA A 367 -2.55 -23.09 9.56
C ALA A 367 -3.44 -21.84 9.55
N ALA A 368 -4.28 -21.67 8.53
CA ALA A 368 -5.01 -20.44 8.28
C ALA A 368 -6.47 -20.49 8.73
N THR A 369 -7.03 -19.32 9.05
CA THR A 369 -8.48 -19.11 9.10
C THR A 369 -8.98 -18.84 7.68
N ALA A 370 -10.03 -19.56 7.26
CA ALA A 370 -10.59 -19.40 5.91
C ALA A 370 -11.94 -18.68 5.94
N TRP A 371 -12.13 -17.81 4.97
CA TRP A 371 -13.29 -16.98 4.76
C TRP A 371 -13.78 -17.11 3.32
N GLU A 372 -15.06 -17.24 3.13
CA GLU A 372 -15.68 -17.25 1.81
C GLU A 372 -16.37 -15.92 1.52
N VAL A 373 -16.08 -15.35 0.35
CA VAL A 373 -16.81 -14.19 -0.15
C VAL A 373 -17.97 -14.67 -1.00
N VAL A 374 -19.18 -14.40 -0.54
CA VAL A 374 -20.43 -14.82 -1.18
C VAL A 374 -21.30 -13.60 -1.53
N PRO A 375 -22.25 -13.72 -2.47
CA PRO A 375 -23.28 -12.69 -2.69
C PRO A 375 -24.11 -12.49 -1.42
N ASP A 376 -24.43 -11.22 -1.09
CA ASP A 376 -25.26 -10.87 0.09
C ASP A 376 -26.78 -11.00 -0.16
N GLY A 377 -27.19 -11.38 -1.36
CA GLY A 377 -28.59 -11.44 -1.80
C GLY A 377 -29.19 -10.09 -2.23
N GLY A 378 -28.52 -8.97 -1.94
CA GLY A 378 -28.91 -7.60 -2.33
C GLY A 378 -28.05 -7.01 -3.45
N GLY A 379 -27.28 -7.83 -4.16
CA GLY A 379 -26.34 -7.40 -5.21
C GLY A 379 -25.01 -6.87 -4.65
N GLY A 380 -24.68 -7.24 -3.43
CA GLY A 380 -23.42 -6.96 -2.74
C GLY A 380 -22.65 -8.21 -2.40
N ALA A 381 -21.54 -8.04 -1.66
CA ALA A 381 -20.68 -9.11 -1.15
C ALA A 381 -20.84 -9.24 0.37
N ALA A 382 -20.77 -10.46 0.87
CA ALA A 382 -20.68 -10.80 2.29
C ALA A 382 -19.49 -11.73 2.54
N LEU A 383 -18.93 -11.71 3.75
CA LEU A 383 -17.84 -12.56 4.19
C LEU A 383 -18.36 -13.56 5.20
N ARG A 384 -18.12 -14.86 4.98
CA ARG A 384 -18.49 -15.93 5.88
C ARG A 384 -17.28 -16.72 6.31
N SER A 385 -17.19 -17.08 7.59
CA SER A 385 -16.17 -18.00 8.08
C SER A 385 -16.44 -19.43 7.54
N ILE A 386 -15.42 -20.08 7.02
CA ILE A 386 -15.48 -21.50 6.64
C ILE A 386 -15.11 -22.31 7.88
N GLU A 387 -16.11 -22.90 8.54
CA GLU A 387 -15.87 -23.86 9.62
C GLU A 387 -15.26 -25.14 9.03
N ARG A 388 -14.08 -25.52 9.50
CA ARG A 388 -13.44 -26.78 9.14
C ARG A 388 -13.81 -27.85 10.16
N SER A 389 -14.50 -28.87 9.73
CA SER A 389 -14.74 -30.08 10.54
C SER A 389 -13.41 -30.76 10.85
N GLY A 390 -12.87 -30.55 12.06
CA GLY A 390 -11.63 -31.22 12.50
C GLY A 390 -11.06 -30.60 13.78
N ASN A 391 -11.46 -31.20 14.94
CA ASN A 391 -10.84 -31.19 16.27
C ASN A 391 -10.26 -29.84 16.81
N GLY A 392 -11.12 -29.05 17.42
CA GLY A 392 -10.78 -28.06 18.43
C GLY A 392 -11.92 -27.94 19.44
N PRO A 393 -11.69 -27.63 20.74
CA PRO A 393 -12.73 -27.64 21.76
C PRO A 393 -13.82 -26.64 21.42
N ALA A 394 -15.07 -27.08 21.51
CA ALA A 394 -16.29 -26.30 21.32
C ALA A 394 -16.25 -25.04 22.22
N ARG A 395 -16.26 -23.88 21.61
CA ARG A 395 -16.55 -22.63 22.32
C ARG A 395 -18.07 -22.44 22.31
N HIS A 396 -18.64 -22.43 23.50
CA HIS A 396 -20.07 -22.16 23.74
C HIS A 396 -20.49 -20.85 23.07
N PRO A 397 -21.70 -20.79 22.45
CA PRO A 397 -22.28 -19.52 22.04
C PRO A 397 -22.57 -18.69 23.28
N VAL A 398 -22.13 -17.45 23.28
CA VAL A 398 -22.53 -16.46 24.30
C VAL A 398 -23.93 -16.02 23.92
N ASP A 399 -24.91 -16.47 24.72
CA ASP A 399 -26.29 -16.01 24.62
C ASP A 399 -26.36 -14.49 24.75
N GLY A 400 -26.91 -13.85 23.74
CA GLY A 400 -27.29 -12.45 23.80
C GLY A 400 -28.47 -12.27 24.72
N PRO A 401 -28.63 -11.10 25.39
CA PRO A 401 -29.79 -10.87 26.27
C PRO A 401 -31.09 -10.84 25.47
N GLY A 402 -32.01 -11.74 25.81
CA GLY A 402 -33.34 -11.80 25.25
C GLY A 402 -34.16 -10.54 25.60
N PRO A 403 -35.18 -10.21 24.80
CA PRO A 403 -36.00 -9.04 25.04
C PRO A 403 -36.81 -9.20 26.33
N SER A 404 -36.68 -8.24 27.25
CA SER A 404 -37.47 -8.08 28.45
C SER A 404 -38.93 -7.91 28.09
N ALA A 405 -39.78 -8.84 28.58
CA ALA A 405 -41.22 -8.74 28.52
C ALA A 405 -41.69 -7.64 29.46
N ALA A 406 -42.30 -6.59 28.93
CA ALA A 406 -43.00 -5.58 29.69
C ALA A 406 -44.35 -6.15 30.20
N SER A 407 -44.46 -6.34 31.50
CA SER A 407 -45.72 -6.59 32.20
C SER A 407 -46.48 -5.28 32.31
N GLY A 408 -47.68 -5.20 31.70
CA GLY A 408 -48.62 -4.12 31.86
C GLY A 408 -49.28 -4.14 33.24
N PRO A 409 -49.76 -2.99 33.75
CA PRO A 409 -50.47 -2.90 35.00
C PRO A 409 -51.95 -3.20 34.81
N GLY A 410 -52.52 -4.06 35.70
CA GLY A 410 -53.96 -4.25 35.87
C GLY A 410 -54.59 -3.11 36.64
N GLU A 411 -55.77 -2.76 36.21
CA GLU A 411 -56.70 -1.92 36.89
C GLU A 411 -57.32 -2.60 38.13
N PRO A 412 -57.88 -1.82 39.03
CA PRO A 412 -59.27 -1.40 38.93
C PRO A 412 -59.51 0.11 38.84
#